data_682f0873ee91cb0be74daaf0a6c15629
#
_entry.id   682f0873ee91cb0be74daaf0a6c15629
#
_cell.length_a   1.000
_cell.length_b   1.000
_cell.length_c   1.000
_cell.angle_alpha   90.00
_cell.angle_beta   90.00
_cell.angle_gamma   90.00
#
_symmetry.space_group_name_H-M   'P 1'
#
loop_
_entity.id
_entity.type
_entity.pdbx_description
1 polymer ?
#
loop_
_entity_poly.entity_id
_entity_poly.type
_entity_poly.pdbx_seq_one_letter_code
_entity_poly.pdbx_strand_id
1 'polypeptide(L)'
;MKTIRIFTAAAAALLLLAGCTHELKTARVSDEGSEPLMEGSEVALTYSYDIEYITGGVSEEVMNKINNYIIRKEILYDENETSTNVPEACASWAQLHVESYKEDVEDFFDEYDEDESWMFNWSFELNGNVVAAYPARNLQSYCIFSSDYTGGAHGMYEESYTVFDMKTGDVVTEQDLFIDDCEEDLAVLINESLYDDLDEESWDAIYEEPAPNGNFFVDETGVTWVFNPYEIAPYALGAIPVTVTWNNLKPYLR
;
A
#
# COMPACT_ATOMS: atom_id res chain seq x y z
N MET A 1 -8.79 34.48 15.16
CA MET A 1 -7.57 33.99 15.88
C MET A 1 -7.34 32.58 15.39
N LYS A 2 -6.33 32.38 14.54
CA LYS A 2 -6.00 31.05 14.00
C LYS A 2 -5.48 30.15 15.14
N THR A 3 -6.22 29.11 15.43
CA THR A 3 -5.83 28.12 16.42
C THR A 3 -4.89 27.13 15.72
N ILE A 4 -3.59 27.32 15.92
CA ILE A 4 -2.57 26.37 15.48
C ILE A 4 -2.71 25.15 16.41
N ARG A 5 -3.19 24.03 15.90
CA ARG A 5 -3.12 22.74 16.59
C ARG A 5 -1.69 22.21 16.48
N ILE A 6 -1.07 22.00 17.62
CA ILE A 6 0.27 21.44 17.76
C ILE A 6 0.11 19.92 17.62
N PHE A 7 0.67 19.36 16.55
CA PHE A 7 0.77 17.92 16.34
C PHE A 7 1.74 17.32 17.38
N THR A 8 1.26 16.42 18.19
CA THR A 8 2.11 15.63 19.08
C THR A 8 2.45 14.32 18.41
N ALA A 9 3.65 14.25 17.84
CA ALA A 9 4.21 12.99 17.34
C ALA A 9 4.44 12.03 18.53
N ALA A 10 3.78 10.89 18.51
CA ALA A 10 3.99 9.81 19.50
C ALA A 10 5.25 9.03 19.14
N ALA A 11 6.15 8.90 20.10
CA ALA A 11 7.46 8.26 19.95
C ALA A 11 7.36 6.74 19.94
N ALA A 12 8.13 6.14 19.04
CA ALA A 12 8.31 4.72 18.76
C ALA A 12 8.78 3.87 19.95
N ALA A 13 8.29 2.64 20.05
CA ALA A 13 8.82 1.59 20.91
C ALA A 13 9.81 0.72 20.13
N LEU A 14 11.08 0.68 20.56
CA LEU A 14 12.14 -0.20 20.04
C LEU A 14 11.96 -1.62 20.61
N LEU A 15 11.82 -2.62 19.72
CA LEU A 15 12.03 -4.03 20.07
C LEU A 15 13.39 -4.48 19.51
N LEU A 16 14.31 -4.83 20.40
CA LEU A 16 15.64 -5.36 20.07
C LEU A 16 15.61 -6.88 20.20
N LEU A 17 15.86 -7.60 19.11
CA LEU A 17 16.24 -9.01 19.11
C LEU A 17 17.63 -9.16 18.44
N ALA A 18 18.56 -9.73 19.16
CA ALA A 18 19.98 -9.79 18.78
C ALA A 18 20.33 -11.10 18.08
N GLY A 19 20.67 -11.01 16.82
CA GLY A 19 21.37 -12.04 16.03
C GLY A 19 22.22 -11.36 14.97
N CYS A 20 23.45 -11.84 14.71
CA CYS A 20 24.43 -11.21 13.80
C CYS A 20 24.08 -11.40 12.29
N THR A 21 22.94 -10.92 11.88
CA THR A 21 22.59 -10.35 10.59
C THR A 21 22.22 -8.91 10.87
N HIS A 22 22.53 -7.97 9.99
CA HIS A 22 22.09 -6.59 10.16
C HIS A 22 20.56 -6.59 10.12
N GLU A 23 19.94 -6.66 11.30
CA GLU A 23 18.47 -6.65 11.43
C GLU A 23 17.97 -5.30 10.93
N LEU A 24 17.00 -5.36 10.04
CA LEU A 24 16.32 -4.17 9.51
C LEU A 24 15.72 -3.39 10.69
N LYS A 25 16.00 -2.10 10.77
CA LYS A 25 15.42 -1.21 11.79
C LYS A 25 14.37 -0.35 11.14
N THR A 26 13.23 -0.33 11.76
CA THR A 26 12.10 0.47 11.33
C THR A 26 11.64 1.42 12.42
N ALA A 27 10.89 2.43 12.06
CA ALA A 27 10.09 3.27 12.95
C ALA A 27 8.68 3.39 12.36
N ARG A 28 7.76 3.92 13.13
CA ARG A 28 6.37 4.08 12.72
C ARG A 28 5.93 5.51 12.97
N VAL A 29 5.18 6.08 12.03
CA VAL A 29 4.50 7.36 12.18
C VAL A 29 3.02 7.12 11.95
N SER A 30 2.18 7.66 12.84
CA SER A 30 0.73 7.56 12.72
C SER A 30 0.05 8.84 13.18
N ASP A 31 -1.03 9.19 12.53
CA ASP A 31 -1.94 10.26 12.94
C ASP A 31 -3.35 9.97 12.43
N GLU A 32 -4.34 10.58 13.05
CA GLU A 32 -5.74 10.55 12.63
C GLU A 32 -6.37 11.92 12.86
N GLY A 33 -7.27 12.30 11.99
CA GLY A 33 -7.93 13.58 12.08
C GLY A 33 -9.32 13.61 11.48
N SER A 34 -10.06 14.64 11.85
CA SER A 34 -11.35 14.97 11.24
C SER A 34 -11.41 16.46 10.98
N GLU A 35 -11.76 16.82 9.77
CA GLU A 35 -11.92 18.22 9.35
C GLU A 35 -13.37 18.44 8.92
N PRO A 36 -14.16 19.23 9.65
CA PRO A 36 -15.53 19.55 9.24
C PRO A 36 -15.51 20.43 7.99
N LEU A 37 -16.48 20.23 7.11
CA LEU A 37 -16.63 21.01 5.87
C LEU A 37 -16.71 22.52 6.19
N MET A 38 -17.54 22.87 7.19
CA MET A 38 -17.65 24.23 7.72
C MET A 38 -17.80 24.21 9.24
N GLU A 39 -17.61 25.35 9.91
CA GLU A 39 -17.73 25.44 11.36
C GLU A 39 -19.14 25.03 11.83
N GLY A 40 -19.20 23.96 12.64
CA GLY A 40 -20.43 23.41 13.20
C GLY A 40 -21.16 22.39 12.32
N SER A 41 -20.61 22.02 11.16
CA SER A 41 -21.11 20.94 10.32
C SER A 41 -20.88 19.57 10.96
N GLU A 42 -21.83 18.65 10.82
CA GLU A 42 -21.66 17.23 11.10
C GLU A 42 -21.00 16.50 9.91
N VAL A 43 -21.00 17.13 8.73
CA VAL A 43 -20.34 16.62 7.54
C VAL A 43 -18.85 16.94 7.63
N ALA A 44 -18.04 15.92 7.49
CA ALA A 44 -16.59 16.04 7.68
C ALA A 44 -15.81 15.03 6.81
N LEU A 45 -14.58 15.42 6.49
CA LEU A 45 -13.53 14.49 6.10
C LEU A 45 -12.96 13.83 7.37
N THR A 46 -12.68 12.54 7.30
CA THR A 46 -11.82 11.84 8.25
C THR A 46 -10.61 11.28 7.52
N TYR A 47 -9.45 11.30 8.18
CA TYR A 47 -8.25 10.66 7.65
C TYR A 47 -7.50 9.93 8.75
N SER A 48 -6.78 8.87 8.36
CA SER A 48 -5.82 8.20 9.21
C SER A 48 -4.64 7.69 8.40
N TYR A 49 -3.47 7.69 9.00
CA TYR A 49 -2.31 6.99 8.46
C TYR A 49 -1.51 6.30 9.56
N ASP A 50 -0.92 5.16 9.22
CA ASP A 50 0.00 4.40 10.08
C ASP A 50 1.09 3.76 9.19
N ILE A 51 2.24 4.42 9.09
CA ILE A 51 3.31 4.08 8.16
C ILE A 51 4.56 3.61 8.90
N GLU A 52 4.93 2.36 8.68
CA GLU A 52 6.25 1.83 9.05
C GLU A 52 7.27 2.20 7.97
N TYR A 53 8.45 2.68 8.36
CA TYR A 53 9.51 3.09 7.45
C TYR A 53 10.89 2.71 7.96
N ILE A 54 11.87 2.61 7.05
CA ILE A 54 13.21 2.13 7.38
C ILE A 54 14.03 3.25 8.04
N THR A 55 14.69 2.92 9.17
CA THR A 55 15.56 3.83 9.94
C THR A 55 16.97 3.31 10.10
N GLY A 56 17.27 2.10 9.62
CA GLY A 56 18.61 1.51 9.66
C GLY A 56 18.60 0.01 9.38
N GLY A 57 19.75 -0.63 9.67
CA GLY A 57 19.97 -2.03 9.31
C GLY A 57 20.54 -2.20 7.90
N VAL A 58 20.54 -1.13 7.11
CA VAL A 58 21.11 -1.01 5.76
C VAL A 58 21.98 0.26 5.69
N SER A 59 22.68 0.49 4.57
CA SER A 59 23.40 1.75 4.37
C SER A 59 22.43 2.94 4.30
N GLU A 60 22.92 4.13 4.65
CA GLU A 60 22.12 5.35 4.56
C GLU A 60 21.60 5.62 3.12
N GLU A 61 22.41 5.31 2.11
CA GLU A 61 22.03 5.43 0.71
C GLU A 61 20.83 4.53 0.36
N VAL A 62 20.89 3.24 0.76
CA VAL A 62 19.80 2.27 0.56
C VAL A 62 18.55 2.70 1.31
N MET A 63 18.69 3.06 2.58
CA MET A 63 17.58 3.54 3.40
C MET A 63 16.86 4.74 2.75
N ASN A 64 17.63 5.76 2.37
CA ASN A 64 17.10 6.96 1.76
C ASN A 64 16.41 6.67 0.43
N LYS A 65 16.96 5.75 -0.38
CA LYS A 65 16.38 5.37 -1.66
C LYS A 65 15.04 4.68 -1.50
N ILE A 66 14.93 3.73 -0.54
CA ILE A 66 13.69 3.02 -0.25
C ILE A 66 12.65 4.01 0.31
N ASN A 67 13.01 4.81 1.33
CA ASN A 67 12.08 5.77 1.92
C ASN A 67 11.61 6.83 0.90
N ASN A 68 12.49 7.31 0.01
CA ASN A 68 12.10 8.19 -1.07
C ASN A 68 11.14 7.52 -2.06
N TYR A 69 11.38 6.24 -2.39
CA TYR A 69 10.44 5.50 -3.25
C TYR A 69 9.05 5.42 -2.61
N ILE A 70 8.97 5.04 -1.34
CA ILE A 70 7.71 4.95 -0.59
C ILE A 70 6.99 6.32 -0.59
N ILE A 71 7.71 7.41 -0.31
CA ILE A 71 7.13 8.75 -0.35
C ILE A 71 6.58 9.08 -1.73
N ARG A 72 7.40 8.93 -2.74
CA ARG A 72 7.12 9.38 -4.10
C ARG A 72 6.01 8.57 -4.79
N LYS A 73 6.02 7.26 -4.57
CA LYS A 73 5.13 6.33 -5.28
C LYS A 73 3.88 5.97 -4.50
N GLU A 74 4.00 5.90 -3.17
CA GLU A 74 2.97 5.28 -2.35
C GLU A 74 2.27 6.28 -1.41
N ILE A 75 2.89 7.44 -1.11
CA ILE A 75 2.30 8.44 -0.22
C ILE A 75 1.83 9.66 -0.99
N LEU A 76 2.73 10.31 -1.74
CA LEU A 76 2.44 11.60 -2.40
C LEU A 76 2.10 11.47 -3.89
N TYR A 77 2.38 10.33 -4.52
CA TYR A 77 2.21 10.11 -5.95
C TYR A 77 2.86 11.18 -6.83
N ASP A 78 4.02 11.72 -6.37
CA ASP A 78 4.81 12.73 -7.10
C ASP A 78 6.16 12.17 -7.54
N GLU A 79 6.32 11.95 -8.83
CA GLU A 79 7.54 11.43 -9.44
C GLU A 79 8.77 12.33 -9.26
N ASN A 80 8.56 13.61 -8.98
CA ASN A 80 9.63 14.59 -8.78
C ASN A 80 10.01 14.76 -7.30
N GLU A 81 9.31 14.08 -6.38
CA GLU A 81 9.60 14.18 -4.96
C GLU A 81 10.97 13.56 -4.63
N THR A 82 11.77 14.29 -3.87
CA THR A 82 13.14 13.91 -3.49
C THR A 82 13.33 13.75 -1.98
N SER A 83 12.29 14.02 -1.18
CA SER A 83 12.34 13.87 0.27
C SER A 83 12.57 12.41 0.68
N THR A 84 13.21 12.24 1.82
CA THR A 84 13.37 10.96 2.53
C THR A 84 12.72 11.02 3.92
N ASN A 85 12.02 12.13 4.23
CA ASN A 85 11.35 12.37 5.50
C ASN A 85 9.91 11.84 5.46
N VAL A 86 9.73 10.54 5.75
CA VAL A 86 8.42 9.88 5.73
C VAL A 86 7.40 10.56 6.65
N PRO A 87 7.72 10.93 7.91
CA PRO A 87 6.77 11.67 8.76
C PRO A 87 6.25 12.97 8.16
N GLU A 88 7.09 13.74 7.48
CA GLU A 88 6.69 14.98 6.82
C GLU A 88 5.81 14.70 5.59
N ALA A 89 6.13 13.67 4.82
CA ALA A 89 5.33 13.25 3.67
C ALA A 89 3.92 12.79 4.09
N CYS A 90 3.80 12.02 5.17
CA CYS A 90 2.49 11.61 5.71
C CYS A 90 1.66 12.82 6.17
N ALA A 91 2.27 13.79 6.83
CA ALA A 91 1.58 15.02 7.22
C ALA A 91 1.13 15.84 5.99
N SER A 92 1.95 15.88 4.93
CA SER A 92 1.58 16.51 3.66
C SER A 92 0.44 15.79 2.96
N TRP A 93 0.46 14.44 2.96
CA TRP A 93 -0.63 13.63 2.43
C TRP A 93 -1.97 13.96 3.11
N ALA A 94 -2.00 14.01 4.44
CA ALA A 94 -3.21 14.36 5.18
C ALA A 94 -3.70 15.79 4.85
N GLN A 95 -2.75 16.76 4.75
CA GLN A 95 -3.08 18.13 4.41
C GLN A 95 -3.65 18.25 2.99
N LEU A 96 -3.08 17.55 2.00
CA LEU A 96 -3.57 17.54 0.62
C LEU A 96 -5.02 17.04 0.54
N HIS A 97 -5.36 15.97 1.28
CA HIS A 97 -6.73 15.45 1.31
C HIS A 97 -7.70 16.44 1.96
N VAL A 98 -7.30 17.12 3.03
CA VAL A 98 -8.12 18.19 3.66
C VAL A 98 -8.33 19.37 2.71
N GLU A 99 -7.30 19.78 1.98
CA GLU A 99 -7.41 20.89 1.02
C GLU A 99 -8.31 20.51 -0.15
N SER A 100 -8.08 19.33 -0.77
CA SER A 100 -8.91 18.83 -1.87
C SER A 100 -10.38 18.66 -1.45
N TYR A 101 -10.62 18.08 -0.27
CA TYR A 101 -11.99 17.93 0.26
C TYR A 101 -12.73 19.29 0.32
N LYS A 102 -12.06 20.33 0.83
CA LYS A 102 -12.69 21.65 0.93
C LYS A 102 -12.97 22.26 -0.44
N GLU A 103 -12.02 22.14 -1.37
CA GLU A 103 -12.18 22.64 -2.73
C GLU A 103 -13.29 21.90 -3.50
N ASP A 104 -13.32 20.55 -3.39
CA ASP A 104 -14.23 19.73 -4.17
C ASP A 104 -15.67 19.73 -3.62
N VAL A 105 -15.83 19.84 -2.29
CA VAL A 105 -17.13 19.69 -1.65
C VAL A 105 -17.84 21.03 -1.39
N GLU A 106 -17.11 22.11 -1.10
CA GLU A 106 -17.69 23.41 -0.76
C GLU A 106 -18.60 23.91 -1.88
N ASP A 107 -18.19 23.77 -3.14
CA ASP A 107 -18.93 24.24 -4.32
C ASP A 107 -20.23 23.43 -4.57
N PHE A 108 -20.28 22.17 -4.15
CA PHE A 108 -21.42 21.28 -4.38
C PHE A 108 -22.38 21.21 -3.20
N PHE A 109 -21.93 21.46 -1.98
CA PHE A 109 -22.72 21.28 -0.76
C PHE A 109 -23.98 22.15 -0.73
N ASP A 110 -23.94 23.36 -1.26
CA ASP A 110 -25.09 24.29 -1.31
C ASP A 110 -26.17 23.85 -2.32
N GLU A 111 -25.86 22.92 -3.22
CA GLU A 111 -26.80 22.42 -4.25
C GLU A 111 -27.60 21.20 -3.79
N TYR A 112 -27.25 20.57 -2.66
CA TYR A 112 -27.86 19.34 -2.16
C TYR A 112 -28.81 19.59 -0.99
N ASP A 113 -29.82 18.72 -0.87
CA ASP A 113 -30.72 18.70 0.27
C ASP A 113 -30.01 18.17 1.55
N GLU A 114 -30.42 18.66 2.72
CA GLU A 114 -29.84 18.21 4.01
C GLU A 114 -29.90 16.69 4.20
N ASP A 115 -30.91 16.00 3.62
CA ASP A 115 -31.06 14.54 3.69
C ASP A 115 -29.99 13.77 2.92
N GLU A 116 -29.25 14.41 2.00
CA GLU A 116 -28.20 13.82 1.16
C GLU A 116 -26.79 14.21 1.64
N SER A 117 -26.69 15.00 2.69
CA SER A 117 -25.42 15.51 3.23
C SER A 117 -24.42 14.42 3.62
N TRP A 118 -24.88 13.19 3.91
CA TRP A 118 -24.03 12.03 4.21
C TRP A 118 -23.06 11.66 3.09
N MET A 119 -23.37 12.02 1.83
CA MET A 119 -22.49 11.76 0.67
C MET A 119 -21.19 12.56 0.72
N PHE A 120 -21.16 13.61 1.54
CA PHE A 120 -20.00 14.46 1.73
C PHE A 120 -19.16 14.06 2.96
N ASN A 121 -19.50 12.99 3.66
CA ASN A 121 -18.62 12.40 4.66
C ASN A 121 -17.57 11.54 3.95
N TRP A 122 -16.38 12.10 3.75
CA TRP A 122 -15.28 11.41 3.11
C TRP A 122 -14.33 10.80 4.13
N SER A 123 -13.69 9.72 3.76
CA SER A 123 -12.66 9.11 4.59
C SER A 123 -11.51 8.59 3.74
N PHE A 124 -10.28 8.78 4.24
CA PHE A 124 -9.05 8.29 3.64
C PHE A 124 -8.20 7.57 4.69
N GLU A 125 -7.68 6.42 4.33
CA GLU A 125 -6.79 5.64 5.18
C GLU A 125 -5.54 5.21 4.39
N LEU A 126 -4.38 5.30 5.02
CA LEU A 126 -3.11 4.90 4.44
C LEU A 126 -2.28 4.14 5.47
N ASN A 127 -2.04 2.85 5.23
CA ASN A 127 -1.25 2.00 6.10
C ASN A 127 -0.05 1.41 5.36
N GLY A 128 1.14 1.53 5.91
CA GLY A 128 2.37 1.01 5.32
C GLY A 128 3.10 0.06 6.25
N ASN A 129 3.51 -1.09 5.75
CA ASN A 129 4.16 -2.11 6.55
C ASN A 129 5.28 -2.84 5.80
N VAL A 130 6.34 -3.14 6.51
CA VAL A 130 7.30 -4.16 6.10
C VAL A 130 6.66 -5.53 6.35
N VAL A 131 6.39 -6.31 5.30
CA VAL A 131 5.51 -7.48 5.43
C VAL A 131 6.21 -8.82 5.29
N ALA A 132 7.08 -9.00 4.31
CA ALA A 132 7.71 -10.28 4.01
C ALA A 132 9.17 -10.10 3.62
N ALA A 133 9.98 -11.12 3.84
CA ALA A 133 11.40 -11.11 3.49
C ALA A 133 11.83 -12.42 2.87
N TYR A 134 12.75 -12.32 1.90
CA TYR A 134 13.49 -13.48 1.39
C TYR A 134 15.00 -13.25 1.57
N PRO A 135 15.53 -13.51 2.77
CA PRO A 135 16.92 -13.18 3.14
C PRO A 135 17.96 -13.84 2.24
N ALA A 136 17.67 -15.03 1.70
CA ALA A 136 18.59 -15.76 0.81
C ALA A 136 18.93 -14.97 -0.46
N ARG A 137 18.04 -14.05 -0.91
CA ARG A 137 18.23 -13.14 -2.04
C ARG A 137 18.38 -11.67 -1.62
N ASN A 138 18.37 -11.36 -0.33
CA ASN A 138 18.38 -10.00 0.25
C ASN A 138 17.16 -9.18 -0.17
N LEU A 139 16.01 -9.81 -0.32
CA LEU A 139 14.77 -9.14 -0.71
C LEU A 139 13.92 -8.85 0.53
N GLN A 140 13.29 -7.70 0.50
CA GLN A 140 12.31 -7.25 1.50
C GLN A 140 11.09 -6.70 0.78
N SER A 141 9.93 -7.19 1.17
CA SER A 141 8.64 -6.73 0.64
C SER A 141 8.03 -5.70 1.58
N TYR A 142 7.41 -4.71 0.99
CA TYR A 142 6.69 -3.64 1.65
C TYR A 142 5.27 -3.59 1.08
N CYS A 143 4.27 -3.35 1.92
CA CYS A 143 2.89 -3.19 1.53
C CYS A 143 2.39 -1.82 1.93
N ILE A 144 1.72 -1.14 1.02
CA ILE A 144 0.81 -0.03 1.31
C ILE A 144 -0.62 -0.54 1.10
N PHE A 145 -1.43 -0.36 2.11
CA PHE A 145 -2.88 -0.42 2.01
C PHE A 145 -3.41 1.01 1.98
N SER A 146 -4.21 1.31 0.99
CA SER A 146 -4.95 2.57 0.91
C SER A 146 -6.44 2.28 0.81
N SER A 147 -7.26 3.09 1.46
CA SER A 147 -8.70 3.07 1.25
C SER A 147 -9.26 4.48 1.22
N ASP A 148 -10.29 4.65 0.42
CA ASP A 148 -11.03 5.89 0.31
C ASP A 148 -12.54 5.65 0.25
N TYR A 149 -13.27 6.60 0.80
CA TYR A 149 -14.70 6.76 0.61
C TYR A 149 -14.99 8.23 0.33
N THR A 150 -15.49 8.48 -0.86
CA THR A 150 -15.84 9.83 -1.34
C THR A 150 -17.33 9.93 -1.71
N GLY A 151 -18.15 9.20 -0.96
CA GLY A 151 -19.58 9.07 -1.21
C GLY A 151 -19.94 7.83 -2.04
N GLY A 152 -21.21 7.53 -2.13
CA GLY A 152 -21.73 6.39 -2.90
C GLY A 152 -22.03 5.15 -2.03
N ALA A 153 -22.12 3.98 -2.68
CA ALA A 153 -22.60 2.75 -2.04
C ALA A 153 -21.56 2.10 -1.12
N HIS A 154 -20.26 2.23 -1.40
CA HIS A 154 -19.13 1.72 -0.62
C HIS A 154 -17.86 2.45 -1.02
N GLY A 155 -16.84 2.38 -0.15
CA GLY A 155 -15.49 2.83 -0.45
C GLY A 155 -14.72 1.86 -1.34
N MET A 156 -13.54 2.29 -1.75
CA MET A 156 -12.57 1.46 -2.44
C MET A 156 -11.35 1.23 -1.54
N TYR A 157 -10.63 0.16 -1.79
CA TYR A 157 -9.32 -0.06 -1.18
C TYR A 157 -8.39 -0.78 -2.16
N GLU A 158 -7.11 -0.60 -1.92
CA GLU A 158 -6.04 -1.22 -2.70
C GLU A 158 -4.90 -1.65 -1.77
N GLU A 159 -4.28 -2.78 -2.10
CA GLU A 159 -3.03 -3.25 -1.53
C GLU A 159 -1.94 -3.17 -2.61
N SER A 160 -0.96 -2.31 -2.41
CA SER A 160 0.21 -2.14 -3.28
C SER A 160 1.43 -2.78 -2.64
N TYR A 161 2.04 -3.74 -3.33
CA TYR A 161 3.22 -4.44 -2.87
C TYR A 161 4.44 -4.06 -3.69
N THR A 162 5.54 -3.75 -2.99
CA THR A 162 6.84 -3.45 -3.61
C THR A 162 7.93 -4.30 -3.00
N VAL A 163 8.75 -4.93 -3.82
CA VAL A 163 9.92 -5.70 -3.40
C VAL A 163 11.18 -4.88 -3.60
N PHE A 164 12.02 -4.80 -2.56
CA PHE A 164 13.29 -4.09 -2.59
C PHE A 164 14.49 -5.04 -2.45
N ASP A 165 15.53 -4.82 -3.24
CA ASP A 165 16.86 -5.37 -2.96
C ASP A 165 17.53 -4.57 -1.83
N MET A 166 17.75 -5.20 -0.69
CA MET A 166 18.29 -4.56 0.51
C MET A 166 19.79 -4.23 0.42
N LYS A 167 20.48 -4.59 -0.67
CA LYS A 167 21.86 -4.18 -0.95
C LYS A 167 21.93 -2.86 -1.70
N THR A 168 21.00 -2.65 -2.64
CA THR A 168 21.03 -1.52 -3.56
C THR A 168 19.90 -0.51 -3.32
N GLY A 169 18.81 -0.92 -2.65
CA GLY A 169 17.59 -0.14 -2.48
C GLY A 169 16.77 -0.04 -3.78
N ASP A 170 17.11 -0.83 -4.80
CA ASP A 170 16.33 -0.89 -6.03
C ASP A 170 15.03 -1.65 -5.82
N VAL A 171 13.99 -1.23 -6.53
CA VAL A 171 12.80 -2.04 -6.71
C VAL A 171 13.14 -3.24 -7.56
N VAL A 172 12.65 -4.40 -7.16
CA VAL A 172 12.77 -5.65 -7.89
C VAL A 172 11.45 -5.93 -8.59
N THR A 173 11.50 -5.98 -9.89
CA THR A 173 10.35 -6.27 -10.75
C THR A 173 10.30 -7.76 -11.13
N GLU A 174 9.22 -8.19 -11.78
CA GLU A 174 9.13 -9.54 -12.34
C GLU A 174 10.24 -9.80 -13.37
N GLN A 175 10.60 -8.79 -14.16
CA GLN A 175 11.69 -8.90 -15.14
C GLN A 175 13.06 -9.09 -14.50
N ASP A 176 13.24 -8.68 -13.23
CA ASP A 176 14.48 -8.92 -12.48
C ASP A 176 14.51 -10.33 -11.88
N LEU A 177 13.36 -10.91 -11.58
CA LEU A 177 13.23 -12.26 -11.01
C LEU A 177 13.20 -13.35 -12.07
N PHE A 178 12.55 -13.11 -13.19
CA PHE A 178 12.21 -14.14 -14.18
C PHE A 178 12.91 -13.92 -15.51
N ILE A 179 13.10 -15.01 -16.26
CA ILE A 179 13.63 -14.98 -17.63
C ILE A 179 12.63 -14.31 -18.59
N ASP A 180 13.13 -13.87 -19.72
CA ASP A 180 12.29 -13.25 -20.76
C ASP A 180 11.32 -14.27 -21.35
N ASP A 181 10.18 -13.80 -21.85
CA ASP A 181 9.16 -14.56 -22.56
C ASP A 181 8.52 -15.71 -21.75
N CYS A 182 8.41 -15.57 -20.40
CA CYS A 182 7.78 -16.55 -19.53
C CYS A 182 6.43 -16.11 -18.93
N GLU A 183 5.90 -14.96 -19.32
CA GLU A 183 4.65 -14.42 -18.74
C GLU A 183 3.47 -15.40 -18.90
N GLU A 184 3.34 -16.06 -20.05
CA GLU A 184 2.29 -17.06 -20.27
C GLU A 184 2.45 -18.28 -19.37
N ASP A 185 3.69 -18.76 -19.16
CA ASP A 185 3.96 -19.89 -18.26
C ASP A 185 3.69 -19.50 -16.78
N LEU A 186 4.04 -18.29 -16.38
CA LEU A 186 3.74 -17.77 -15.04
C LEU A 186 2.23 -17.65 -14.83
N ALA A 187 1.49 -17.16 -15.81
CA ALA A 187 0.03 -17.08 -15.75
C ALA A 187 -0.60 -18.47 -15.55
N VAL A 188 -0.09 -19.51 -16.22
CA VAL A 188 -0.55 -20.90 -15.99
C VAL A 188 -0.31 -21.32 -14.55
N LEU A 189 0.89 -21.07 -14.01
CA LEU A 189 1.20 -21.44 -12.62
C LEU A 189 0.35 -20.67 -11.59
N ILE A 190 0.07 -19.40 -11.84
CA ILE A 190 -0.80 -18.57 -11.01
C ILE A 190 -2.22 -19.15 -11.03
N ASN A 191 -2.75 -19.47 -12.21
CA ASN A 191 -4.08 -20.05 -12.35
C ASN A 191 -4.17 -21.40 -11.64
N GLU A 192 -3.21 -22.30 -11.83
CA GLU A 192 -3.18 -23.60 -11.14
C GLU A 192 -3.18 -23.44 -9.62
N SER A 193 -2.39 -22.47 -9.08
CA SER A 193 -2.34 -22.20 -7.65
C SER A 193 -3.64 -21.61 -7.13
N LEU A 194 -4.27 -20.70 -7.89
CA LEU A 194 -5.55 -20.13 -7.54
C LEU A 194 -6.66 -21.21 -7.49
N TYR A 195 -6.66 -22.15 -8.43
CA TYR A 195 -7.60 -23.27 -8.45
C TYR A 195 -7.49 -24.17 -7.22
N ASP A 196 -6.30 -24.35 -6.68
CA ASP A 196 -6.09 -25.17 -5.51
C ASP A 196 -6.57 -24.51 -4.20
N ASP A 197 -6.62 -23.17 -4.15
CA ASP A 197 -6.90 -22.37 -2.96
C ASP A 197 -8.37 -21.89 -2.85
N LEU A 198 -9.09 -21.75 -3.96
CA LEU A 198 -10.47 -21.27 -3.96
C LEU A 198 -11.48 -22.42 -3.88
N ASP A 199 -12.61 -22.16 -3.23
CA ASP A 199 -13.76 -23.04 -3.28
C ASP A 199 -14.54 -22.87 -4.62
N GLU A 200 -15.40 -23.88 -4.91
CA GLU A 200 -16.14 -23.95 -6.18
C GLU A 200 -17.08 -22.75 -6.41
N GLU A 201 -17.63 -22.14 -5.33
CA GLU A 201 -18.51 -20.97 -5.42
C GLU A 201 -17.71 -19.70 -5.77
N SER A 202 -16.53 -19.52 -5.17
CA SER A 202 -15.62 -18.41 -5.46
C SER A 202 -15.05 -18.51 -6.88
N TRP A 203 -14.87 -19.71 -7.39
CA TRP A 203 -14.45 -19.95 -8.78
C TRP A 203 -15.40 -19.39 -9.81
N ASP A 204 -16.69 -19.61 -9.64
CA ASP A 204 -17.69 -19.11 -10.56
C ASP A 204 -17.76 -17.57 -10.59
N ALA A 205 -17.17 -16.92 -9.60
CA ALA A 205 -17.12 -15.47 -9.52
C ALA A 205 -15.86 -14.87 -10.19
N ILE A 206 -14.84 -15.66 -10.51
CA ILE A 206 -13.66 -15.19 -11.28
C ILE A 206 -14.09 -14.92 -12.72
N TYR A 207 -13.91 -13.72 -13.21
CA TYR A 207 -14.29 -13.31 -14.55
C TYR A 207 -13.11 -13.00 -15.47
N GLU A 208 -11.89 -12.92 -14.92
CA GLU A 208 -10.63 -12.72 -15.66
C GLU A 208 -9.57 -13.70 -15.17
N GLU A 209 -8.85 -14.35 -16.08
CA GLU A 209 -7.74 -15.24 -15.72
C GLU A 209 -6.57 -14.42 -15.17
N PRO A 210 -6.07 -14.70 -13.95
CA PRO A 210 -4.97 -13.96 -13.37
C PRO A 210 -3.67 -14.21 -14.15
N ALA A 211 -2.91 -13.13 -14.30
CA ALA A 211 -1.57 -13.12 -14.90
C ALA A 211 -0.64 -12.23 -14.06
N PRO A 212 0.69 -12.31 -14.26
CA PRO A 212 1.62 -11.38 -13.61
C PRO A 212 1.17 -9.93 -13.80
N ASN A 213 0.94 -9.20 -12.68
CA ASN A 213 0.36 -7.85 -12.68
C ASN A 213 1.31 -6.79 -12.08
N GLY A 214 2.53 -7.20 -11.68
CA GLY A 214 3.50 -6.31 -11.03
C GLY A 214 3.23 -6.06 -9.55
N ASN A 215 2.08 -6.47 -9.02
CA ASN A 215 1.70 -6.33 -7.62
C ASN A 215 1.97 -7.64 -6.87
N PHE A 216 3.16 -7.79 -6.30
CA PHE A 216 3.58 -9.03 -5.68
C PHE A 216 4.52 -8.81 -4.49
N PHE A 217 4.58 -9.80 -3.62
CA PHE A 217 5.61 -9.90 -2.59
C PHE A 217 6.33 -11.24 -2.63
N VAL A 218 7.45 -11.31 -1.94
CA VAL A 218 8.28 -12.52 -1.89
C VAL A 218 8.61 -12.89 -0.45
N ASP A 219 8.61 -14.20 -0.16
CA ASP A 219 9.05 -14.77 1.10
C ASP A 219 9.83 -16.07 0.88
N GLU A 220 10.05 -16.85 1.95
CA GLU A 220 10.74 -18.14 1.87
C GLU A 220 9.91 -19.20 1.11
N THR A 221 8.60 -19.02 0.97
CA THR A 221 7.68 -19.94 0.30
C THR A 221 7.72 -19.78 -1.21
N GLY A 222 7.65 -18.56 -1.70
CA GLY A 222 7.52 -18.26 -3.12
C GLY A 222 7.33 -16.79 -3.44
N VAL A 223 6.66 -16.57 -4.56
CA VAL A 223 6.15 -15.28 -5.00
C VAL A 223 4.64 -15.31 -4.85
N THR A 224 4.08 -14.31 -4.19
CA THR A 224 2.64 -14.13 -4.05
C THR A 224 2.22 -12.90 -4.85
N TRP A 225 1.44 -13.10 -5.90
CA TRP A 225 0.75 -12.03 -6.62
C TRP A 225 -0.53 -11.70 -5.90
N VAL A 226 -0.85 -10.41 -5.83
CA VAL A 226 -2.07 -9.93 -5.18
C VAL A 226 -2.91 -9.19 -6.22
N PHE A 227 -4.15 -9.65 -6.38
CA PHE A 227 -5.13 -9.07 -7.28
C PHE A 227 -6.14 -8.27 -6.45
N ASN A 228 -6.17 -6.97 -6.66
CA ASN A 228 -7.04 -6.07 -5.94
C ASN A 228 -8.53 -6.25 -6.33
N PRO A 229 -9.47 -5.73 -5.53
CA PRO A 229 -10.88 -5.77 -5.88
C PRO A 229 -11.15 -5.28 -7.30
N TYR A 230 -11.97 -5.99 -8.05
CA TYR A 230 -12.29 -5.76 -9.46
C TYR A 230 -11.18 -6.06 -10.48
N GLU A 231 -10.00 -6.52 -10.11
CA GLU A 231 -9.00 -6.95 -11.09
C GLU A 231 -9.42 -8.26 -11.77
N ILE A 232 -9.72 -9.29 -10.99
CA ILE A 232 -10.08 -10.62 -11.52
C ILE A 232 -11.42 -11.12 -11.01
N ALA A 233 -12.01 -10.47 -10.00
CA ALA A 233 -13.22 -10.89 -9.32
C ALA A 233 -14.01 -9.69 -8.79
N PRO A 234 -15.32 -9.85 -8.45
CA PRO A 234 -16.12 -8.80 -7.83
C PRO A 234 -15.54 -8.35 -6.48
N TYR A 235 -15.81 -7.09 -6.12
CA TYR A 235 -15.42 -6.47 -4.85
C TYR A 235 -15.66 -7.35 -3.60
N ALA A 236 -16.75 -8.13 -3.62
CA ALA A 236 -17.13 -8.97 -2.49
C ALA A 236 -16.12 -10.08 -2.15
N LEU A 237 -15.24 -10.47 -3.08
CA LEU A 237 -14.16 -11.42 -2.82
C LEU A 237 -12.91 -10.76 -2.23
N GLY A 238 -12.85 -9.43 -2.24
CA GLY A 238 -11.71 -8.68 -1.71
C GLY A 238 -10.47 -8.81 -2.58
N ALA A 239 -9.32 -8.49 -1.99
CA ALA A 239 -8.02 -8.76 -2.60
C ALA A 239 -7.70 -10.26 -2.56
N ILE A 240 -7.22 -10.81 -3.66
CA ILE A 240 -6.96 -12.25 -3.84
C ILE A 240 -5.45 -12.47 -3.95
N PRO A 241 -4.78 -12.96 -2.89
CA PRO A 241 -3.38 -13.36 -2.96
C PRO A 241 -3.24 -14.76 -3.57
N VAL A 242 -2.31 -14.94 -4.51
CA VAL A 242 -2.00 -16.23 -5.14
C VAL A 242 -0.51 -16.51 -5.02
N THR A 243 -0.15 -17.57 -4.29
CA THR A 243 1.24 -17.95 -4.03
C THR A 243 1.69 -19.07 -4.98
N VAL A 244 2.74 -18.79 -5.75
CA VAL A 244 3.46 -19.82 -6.52
C VAL A 244 4.79 -20.11 -5.82
N THR A 245 5.02 -21.38 -5.48
CA THR A 245 6.21 -21.77 -4.72
C THR A 245 7.50 -21.64 -5.52
N TRP A 246 8.64 -21.38 -4.84
CA TRP A 246 9.96 -21.34 -5.48
C TRP A 246 10.30 -22.64 -6.24
N ASN A 247 9.75 -23.78 -5.83
CA ASN A 247 9.97 -25.03 -6.54
C ASN A 247 9.33 -25.04 -7.93
N ASN A 248 8.11 -24.51 -8.04
CA ASN A 248 7.39 -24.40 -9.32
C ASN A 248 7.99 -23.30 -10.20
N LEU A 249 8.44 -22.20 -9.61
CA LEU A 249 9.07 -21.07 -10.31
C LEU A 249 10.50 -21.35 -10.78
N LYS A 250 11.15 -22.37 -10.24
CA LYS A 250 12.58 -22.65 -10.51
C LYS A 250 12.99 -22.69 -11.98
N PRO A 251 12.20 -23.20 -12.94
CA PRO A 251 12.57 -23.18 -14.35
C PRO A 251 12.65 -21.78 -14.98
N TYR A 252 11.99 -20.80 -14.36
CA TYR A 252 11.79 -19.46 -14.89
C TYR A 252 12.64 -18.40 -14.18
N LEU A 253 13.39 -18.77 -13.11
CA LEU A 253 14.23 -17.82 -12.35
C LEU A 253 15.50 -17.44 -13.10
N ARG A 254 15.88 -16.15 -13.00
CA ARG A 254 17.20 -15.61 -13.41
C ARG A 254 18.32 -15.98 -12.43
#